data_09fe6a015be2ac2f9c2e45cd49e00573
#
_entry.id   09fe6a015be2ac2f9c2e45cd49e00573
#
_cell.length_a   1.000
_cell.length_b   1.000
_cell.length_c   1.000
_cell.angle_alpha   90.00
_cell.angle_beta   90.00
_cell.angle_gamma   90.00
#
_symmetry.space_group_name_H-M   'P 1'
#
loop_
_entity.id
_entity.type
_entity.pdbx_description
1 polymer ?
#
loop_
_entity_poly.entity_id
_entity_poly.type
_entity_poly.pdbx_seq_one_letter_code
_entity_poly.pdbx_strand_id
1 'polypeptide(L)'
;SAHTSFHYMVADASGRSAILEWVCGDDITDNDGSARKLVVTYNDADAQIGVAEGSAEYQWMTNYIIQPGYYPSDKEKLGFDRYRRIEEVLGASDGVVQDEWEAMNLLRQIARRNWKPGQHAYTPHSAVYNLTERSVLWVSNENFEDETAIFEFRVK
;
A
#
# COMPACT_ATOMS: atom_id res chain seq x y z
N SER A 1 8.30 11.16 21.61
CA SER A 1 8.51 11.05 20.16
C SER A 1 7.53 10.03 19.62
N ALA A 2 6.78 10.39 18.60
CA ALA A 2 5.84 9.49 17.96
C ALA A 2 6.63 8.31 17.39
N HIS A 3 6.34 7.12 17.88
CA HIS A 3 6.91 5.90 17.35
C HIS A 3 6.21 5.59 16.02
N THR A 4 6.87 5.93 14.91
CA THR A 4 6.36 5.66 13.58
C THR A 4 6.61 4.19 13.26
N SER A 5 5.56 3.42 13.06
CA SER A 5 5.68 2.08 12.48
C SER A 5 5.87 2.22 10.98
N PHE A 6 6.89 1.54 10.45
CA PHE A 6 7.12 1.46 9.01
C PHE A 6 6.69 0.08 8.52
N HIS A 7 6.19 0.04 7.31
CA HIS A 7 5.95 -1.21 6.61
C HIS A 7 6.34 -1.07 5.14
N TYR A 8 6.65 -2.17 4.53
CA TYR A 8 7.14 -2.24 3.16
C TYR A 8 6.41 -3.35 2.41
N MET A 9 6.21 -3.15 1.13
CA MET A 9 5.85 -4.23 0.22
C MET A 9 7.02 -4.48 -0.72
N VAL A 10 7.34 -5.74 -0.92
CA VAL A 10 8.34 -6.20 -1.87
C VAL A 10 7.72 -7.24 -2.78
N ALA A 11 8.12 -7.24 -4.04
CA ALA A 11 7.70 -8.26 -5.02
C ALA A 11 8.91 -8.62 -5.90
N ASP A 12 8.92 -9.83 -6.40
CA ASP A 12 9.94 -10.31 -7.33
C ASP A 12 9.35 -10.71 -8.69
N ALA A 13 10.22 -11.05 -9.63
CA ALA A 13 9.84 -11.40 -10.99
C ALA A 13 9.09 -12.74 -11.10
N SER A 14 9.01 -13.53 -10.04
CA SER A 14 8.21 -14.76 -10.01
C SER A 14 6.73 -14.51 -9.68
N GLY A 15 6.38 -13.27 -9.33
CA GLY A 15 5.07 -12.89 -8.82
C GLY A 15 4.90 -13.11 -7.31
N ARG A 16 5.96 -13.55 -6.62
CA ARG A 16 5.93 -13.65 -5.17
C ARG A 16 6.08 -12.27 -4.55
N SER A 17 5.23 -11.98 -3.56
CA SER A 17 5.27 -10.71 -2.82
C SER A 17 5.18 -10.92 -1.32
N ALA A 18 5.62 -9.93 -0.56
CA ALA A 18 5.53 -9.92 0.88
C ALA A 18 5.28 -8.50 1.41
N ILE A 19 4.42 -8.41 2.42
CA ILE A 19 4.23 -7.21 3.24
C ILE A 19 5.02 -7.41 4.54
N LEU A 20 5.90 -6.48 4.83
CA LEU A 20 6.75 -6.47 6.01
C LEU A 20 6.25 -5.37 6.94
N GLU A 21 5.79 -5.74 8.12
CA GLU A 21 5.27 -4.81 9.12
C GLU A 21 6.07 -4.90 10.42
N TRP A 22 6.52 -3.75 10.90
CA TRP A 22 7.19 -3.63 12.18
C TRP A 22 6.18 -3.25 13.24
N VAL A 23 5.63 -4.23 13.94
CA VAL A 23 4.53 -4.04 14.89
C VAL A 23 5.00 -4.19 16.33
N CYS A 24 4.33 -3.52 17.25
CA CYS A 24 4.52 -3.75 18.67
C CYS A 24 4.07 -5.18 19.01
N GLY A 25 4.62 -5.74 20.09
CA GLY A 25 4.20 -7.04 20.62
C GLY A 25 2.73 -7.04 21.10
N ASP A 26 2.36 -8.07 21.82
CA ASP A 26 0.96 -8.31 22.23
C ASP A 26 0.37 -7.22 23.16
N ASP A 27 1.21 -6.36 23.71
CA ASP A 27 0.80 -5.18 24.47
C ASP A 27 1.05 -3.90 23.64
N ILE A 28 -0.01 -3.43 22.97
CA ILE A 28 0.02 -2.20 22.17
C ILE A 28 0.29 -0.95 23.04
N THR A 29 0.21 -1.08 24.35
CA THR A 29 0.46 0.01 25.30
C THR A 29 1.94 0.26 25.55
N ASP A 30 2.81 -0.68 25.16
CA ASP A 30 4.25 -0.53 25.30
C ASP A 30 4.85 0.24 24.14
N ASN A 31 4.79 1.58 24.27
CA ASN A 31 5.31 2.54 23.30
C ASN A 31 6.83 2.74 23.37
N ASP A 32 7.56 1.95 24.15
CA ASP A 32 9.00 2.15 24.31
C ASP A 32 9.83 1.59 23.14
N GLY A 33 9.18 0.86 22.24
CA GLY A 33 9.80 0.30 21.05
C GLY A 33 10.64 -0.96 21.29
N SER A 34 10.73 -1.43 22.54
CA SER A 34 11.55 -2.59 22.91
C SER A 34 10.92 -3.91 22.49
N ALA A 35 9.60 -3.96 22.35
CA ALA A 35 8.82 -5.15 22.04
C ALA A 35 8.41 -5.26 20.56
N ARG A 36 9.02 -4.49 19.66
CA ARG A 36 8.69 -4.57 18.23
C ARG A 36 9.16 -5.88 17.61
N LYS A 37 8.29 -6.51 16.85
CA LYS A 37 8.61 -7.67 16.03
C LYS A 37 8.35 -7.39 14.56
N LEU A 38 9.13 -8.00 13.68
CA LEU A 38 8.86 -8.04 12.27
C LEU A 38 7.81 -9.13 11.99
N VAL A 39 6.74 -8.74 11.34
CA VAL A 39 5.75 -9.65 10.77
C VAL A 39 5.88 -9.61 9.26
N VAL A 40 5.92 -10.78 8.64
CA VAL A 40 6.03 -10.93 7.19
C VAL A 40 4.80 -11.68 6.71
N THR A 41 4.04 -11.05 5.81
CA THR A 41 2.84 -11.64 5.22
C THR A 41 3.06 -11.84 3.73
N TYR A 42 3.18 -13.10 3.31
CA TYR A 42 3.35 -13.46 1.90
C TYR A 42 2.03 -13.51 1.15
N ASN A 43 2.08 -13.43 -0.20
CA ASN A 43 0.91 -13.57 -1.05
C ASN A 43 0.50 -15.03 -1.33
N ASP A 44 1.29 -16.02 -0.91
CA ASP A 44 0.90 -17.42 -1.01
C ASP A 44 -0.02 -17.84 0.15
N ALA A 45 -0.98 -18.71 -0.13
CA ALA A 45 -2.11 -19.03 0.76
C ALA A 45 -1.68 -19.64 2.11
N ASP A 46 -0.54 -20.33 2.14
CA ASP A 46 -0.07 -21.05 3.34
C ASP A 46 0.62 -20.14 4.36
N ALA A 47 0.96 -18.91 3.97
CA ALA A 47 1.72 -17.97 4.80
C ALA A 47 0.89 -16.74 5.26
N GLN A 48 -0.39 -16.68 4.93
CA GLN A 48 -1.23 -15.51 5.22
C GLN A 48 -1.68 -15.48 6.67
N ILE A 49 -0.90 -14.86 7.52
CA ILE A 49 -1.35 -14.46 8.85
C ILE A 49 -1.98 -13.07 8.75
N GLY A 50 -3.31 -13.02 8.83
CA GLY A 50 -4.05 -11.77 9.02
C GLY A 50 -4.40 -10.99 7.77
N VAL A 51 -4.28 -11.55 6.57
CA VAL A 51 -4.90 -10.98 5.38
C VAL A 51 -6.39 -11.29 5.45
N ALA A 52 -7.22 -10.26 5.51
CA ALA A 52 -8.64 -10.40 5.25
C ALA A 52 -8.80 -11.07 3.88
N GLU A 53 -9.72 -12.03 3.80
CA GLU A 53 -10.18 -12.77 2.63
C GLU A 53 -9.80 -12.12 1.28
N GLY A 54 -8.56 -12.26 0.86
CA GLY A 54 -8.04 -11.74 -0.39
C GLY A 54 -7.42 -12.88 -1.18
N SER A 55 -7.41 -12.76 -2.50
CA SER A 55 -6.73 -13.70 -3.37
C SER A 55 -5.26 -13.83 -2.97
N ALA A 56 -4.75 -15.06 -2.94
CA ALA A 56 -3.32 -15.33 -2.73
C ALA A 56 -2.43 -14.77 -3.86
N GLU A 57 -3.01 -14.34 -4.96
CA GLU A 57 -2.30 -13.92 -6.17
C GLU A 57 -1.87 -12.45 -6.14
N TYR A 58 -2.48 -11.62 -5.30
CA TYR A 58 -2.15 -10.20 -5.19
C TYR A 58 -2.21 -9.70 -3.75
N GLN A 59 -1.48 -8.64 -3.47
CA GLN A 59 -1.47 -7.98 -2.18
C GLN A 59 -1.62 -6.47 -2.36
N TRP A 60 -2.16 -5.82 -1.34
CA TRP A 60 -2.21 -4.36 -1.26
C TRP A 60 -1.92 -3.88 0.15
N MET A 61 -1.39 -2.69 0.25
CA MET A 61 -1.18 -2.01 1.52
C MET A 61 -1.35 -0.50 1.38
N THR A 62 -1.64 0.13 2.50
CA THR A 62 -1.62 1.59 2.67
C THR A 62 -0.81 1.88 3.93
N ASN A 63 -0.94 3.05 4.54
CA ASN A 63 -0.40 3.26 5.88
C ASN A 63 -1.27 2.63 7.00
N TYR A 64 -2.24 1.80 6.65
CA TYR A 64 -2.98 0.93 7.57
C TYR A 64 -2.15 -0.33 7.84
N ILE A 65 -1.91 -0.64 9.12
CA ILE A 65 -1.23 -1.87 9.53
C ILE A 65 -2.24 -3.02 9.49
N ILE A 66 -1.95 -4.04 8.71
CA ILE A 66 -2.88 -5.16 8.48
C ILE A 66 -2.87 -6.19 9.62
N GLN A 67 -1.83 -6.16 10.46
CA GLN A 67 -1.70 -7.11 11.57
C GLN A 67 -2.92 -7.05 12.50
N PRO A 68 -3.63 -8.17 12.73
CA PRO A 68 -4.75 -8.22 13.65
C PRO A 68 -4.38 -7.77 15.07
N GLY A 69 -5.28 -7.00 15.70
CA GLY A 69 -5.06 -6.50 17.06
C GLY A 69 -4.13 -5.30 17.19
N TYR A 70 -3.52 -4.83 16.10
CA TYR A 70 -2.63 -3.65 16.16
C TYR A 70 -3.35 -2.37 16.58
N TYR A 71 -4.59 -2.16 16.12
CA TYR A 71 -5.37 -0.98 16.47
C TYR A 71 -6.32 -1.29 17.64
N PRO A 72 -6.28 -0.52 18.73
CA PRO A 72 -7.34 -0.52 19.70
C PRO A 72 -8.70 -0.21 19.06
N SER A 73 -9.76 -0.79 19.58
CA SER A 73 -11.11 -0.68 18.99
C SER A 73 -11.64 0.75 18.90
N ASP A 74 -11.15 1.64 19.76
CA ASP A 74 -11.56 3.04 19.91
C ASP A 74 -10.69 4.03 19.11
N LYS A 75 -9.65 3.55 18.42
CA LYS A 75 -8.71 4.40 17.68
C LYS A 75 -9.02 4.45 16.20
N GLU A 76 -8.76 5.61 15.62
CA GLU A 76 -8.79 5.80 14.18
C GLU A 76 -7.74 4.91 13.52
N LYS A 77 -8.16 4.22 12.46
CA LYS A 77 -7.31 3.35 11.66
C LYS A 77 -6.78 4.13 10.47
N LEU A 78 -5.60 4.72 10.60
CA LEU A 78 -5.00 5.54 9.54
C LEU A 78 -4.86 4.77 8.23
N GLY A 79 -5.42 5.32 7.14
CA GLY A 79 -5.35 4.73 5.81
C GLY A 79 -6.30 3.57 5.56
N PHE A 80 -7.17 3.23 6.51
CA PHE A 80 -8.14 2.14 6.37
C PHE A 80 -9.17 2.44 5.28
N ASP A 81 -9.59 3.69 5.13
CA ASP A 81 -10.45 4.16 4.05
C ASP A 81 -9.91 3.81 2.67
N ARG A 82 -8.62 4.08 2.44
CA ARG A 82 -7.91 3.75 1.20
C ARG A 82 -7.67 2.25 1.04
N TYR A 83 -7.33 1.58 2.15
CA TYR A 83 -7.17 0.13 2.17
C TYR A 83 -8.44 -0.57 1.68
N ARG A 84 -9.60 -0.20 2.23
CA ARG A 84 -10.92 -0.73 1.82
C ARG A 84 -11.26 -0.39 0.37
N ARG A 85 -10.88 0.81 -0.11
CA ARG A 85 -11.12 1.18 -1.50
C ARG A 85 -10.31 0.32 -2.48
N ILE A 86 -9.05 0.03 -2.16
CA ILE A 86 -8.23 -0.88 -2.96
C ILE A 86 -8.83 -2.29 -2.96
N GLU A 87 -9.19 -2.79 -1.79
CA GLU A 87 -9.81 -4.10 -1.63
C GLU A 87 -11.09 -4.24 -2.49
N GLU A 88 -11.96 -3.23 -2.46
CA GLU A 88 -13.16 -3.20 -3.26
C GLU A 88 -12.87 -3.28 -4.77
N VAL A 89 -11.93 -2.47 -5.26
CA VAL A 89 -11.60 -2.41 -6.69
C VAL A 89 -10.90 -3.70 -7.15
N LEU A 90 -9.88 -4.15 -6.44
CA LEU A 90 -9.17 -5.37 -6.80
C LEU A 90 -10.04 -6.62 -6.61
N GLY A 91 -10.87 -6.66 -5.58
CA GLY A 91 -11.82 -7.76 -5.38
C GLY A 91 -12.85 -7.87 -6.50
N ALA A 92 -13.28 -6.75 -7.08
CA ALA A 92 -14.21 -6.75 -8.21
C ALA A 92 -13.59 -7.27 -9.52
N SER A 93 -12.25 -7.24 -9.65
CA SER A 93 -11.50 -7.70 -10.82
C SER A 93 -10.65 -8.94 -10.54
N ASP A 94 -10.82 -9.56 -9.39
CA ASP A 94 -10.01 -10.69 -8.92
C ASP A 94 -8.49 -10.38 -8.95
N GLY A 95 -8.14 -9.14 -8.59
CA GLY A 95 -6.77 -8.63 -8.57
C GLY A 95 -6.19 -8.28 -9.94
N VAL A 96 -6.94 -8.45 -11.01
CA VAL A 96 -6.46 -8.19 -12.38
C VAL A 96 -6.67 -6.72 -12.74
N VAL A 97 -5.61 -6.07 -13.21
CA VAL A 97 -5.64 -4.77 -13.89
C VAL A 97 -5.18 -4.97 -15.34
N GLN A 98 -5.86 -4.31 -16.28
CA GLN A 98 -5.66 -4.58 -17.72
C GLN A 98 -4.36 -3.96 -18.25
N ASP A 99 -3.99 -2.80 -17.71
CA ASP A 99 -2.81 -2.05 -18.14
C ASP A 99 -2.31 -1.10 -17.03
N GLU A 100 -1.21 -0.42 -17.29
CA GLU A 100 -0.61 0.54 -16.37
C GLU A 100 -1.53 1.73 -16.07
N TRP A 101 -2.38 2.13 -17.00
CA TRP A 101 -3.30 3.24 -16.80
C TRP A 101 -4.48 2.86 -15.90
N GLU A 102 -4.97 1.64 -15.99
CA GLU A 102 -5.98 1.15 -15.05
C GLU A 102 -5.41 1.08 -13.63
N ALA A 103 -4.18 0.58 -13.47
CA ALA A 103 -3.48 0.61 -12.19
C ALA A 103 -3.25 2.04 -11.69
N MET A 104 -2.87 2.97 -12.57
CA MET A 104 -2.71 4.39 -12.24
C MET A 104 -4.03 5.04 -11.83
N ASN A 105 -5.14 4.67 -12.45
CA ASN A 105 -6.48 5.15 -12.07
C ASN A 105 -6.89 4.67 -10.66
N LEU A 106 -6.47 3.47 -10.25
CA LEU A 106 -6.66 3.03 -8.88
C LEU A 106 -5.83 3.90 -7.91
N LEU A 107 -4.56 4.16 -8.23
CA LEU A 107 -3.73 5.06 -7.43
C LEU A 107 -4.32 6.47 -7.32
N ARG A 108 -4.89 7.00 -8.41
CA ARG A 108 -5.61 8.28 -8.42
C ARG A 108 -6.78 8.31 -7.45
N GLN A 109 -7.53 7.23 -7.32
CA GLN A 109 -8.70 7.15 -6.42
C GLN A 109 -8.31 7.20 -4.94
N ILE A 110 -7.11 6.76 -4.61
CA ILE A 110 -6.60 6.72 -3.24
C ILE A 110 -5.57 7.82 -2.94
N ALA A 111 -5.21 8.62 -3.93
CA ALA A 111 -4.30 9.75 -3.77
C ALA A 111 -4.88 10.82 -2.85
N ARG A 112 -4.02 11.46 -2.07
CA ARG A 112 -4.42 12.52 -1.13
C ARG A 112 -4.03 13.89 -1.66
N ARG A 113 -5.05 14.75 -1.84
CA ARG A 113 -4.91 16.13 -2.34
C ARG A 113 -5.22 17.17 -1.25
N ASN A 114 -4.66 17.01 -0.08
CA ASN A 114 -4.97 17.91 1.02
C ASN A 114 -3.96 19.07 1.09
N TRP A 115 -4.19 20.10 0.27
CA TRP A 115 -3.34 21.29 0.14
C TRP A 115 -3.69 22.43 1.11
N LYS A 116 -4.55 22.18 2.11
CA LYS A 116 -4.90 23.22 3.07
C LYS A 116 -3.70 23.55 3.95
N PRO A 117 -3.49 24.85 4.29
CA PRO A 117 -2.44 25.24 5.21
C PRO A 117 -2.52 24.46 6.54
N GLY A 118 -1.41 23.88 6.96
CA GLY A 118 -1.34 23.07 8.17
C GLY A 118 -1.75 21.60 8.00
N GLN A 119 -2.22 21.20 6.82
CA GLN A 119 -2.51 19.80 6.49
C GLN A 119 -1.54 19.33 5.41
N HIS A 120 -0.61 18.46 5.77
CA HIS A 120 0.48 18.00 4.90
C HIS A 120 0.23 16.58 4.34
N ALA A 121 -1.02 16.20 4.15
CA ALA A 121 -1.37 14.89 3.60
C ALA A 121 -1.61 14.99 2.09
N TYR A 122 -0.54 14.94 1.32
CA TYR A 122 -0.58 14.89 -0.15
C TYR A 122 0.27 13.74 -0.68
N THR A 123 -0.09 13.25 -1.85
CA THR A 123 0.67 12.24 -2.58
C THR A 123 1.63 12.94 -3.54
N PRO A 124 2.94 12.96 -3.27
CA PRO A 124 3.90 13.71 -4.10
C PRO A 124 4.10 13.10 -5.49
N HIS A 125 3.85 11.81 -5.62
CA HIS A 125 3.89 11.09 -6.89
C HIS A 125 3.13 9.78 -6.79
N SER A 126 2.73 9.26 -7.94
CA SER A 126 2.21 7.90 -8.13
C SER A 126 3.04 7.19 -9.19
N ALA A 127 3.35 5.93 -9.00
CA ALA A 127 4.13 5.14 -9.93
C ALA A 127 3.56 3.73 -10.09
N VAL A 128 3.49 3.27 -11.33
CA VAL A 128 3.16 1.90 -11.69
C VAL A 128 4.38 1.27 -12.35
N TYR A 129 4.85 0.17 -11.80
CA TYR A 129 5.97 -0.61 -12.32
C TYR A 129 5.46 -1.86 -13.02
N ASN A 130 5.61 -1.93 -14.33
CA ASN A 130 5.37 -3.16 -15.08
C ASN A 130 6.67 -3.96 -15.14
N LEU A 131 6.75 -5.01 -14.32
CA LEU A 131 7.96 -5.82 -14.20
C LEU A 131 8.20 -6.69 -15.44
N THR A 132 7.15 -7.06 -16.18
CA THR A 132 7.24 -7.84 -17.41
C THR A 132 7.83 -7.00 -18.54
N GLU A 133 7.26 -5.80 -18.76
CA GLU A 133 7.70 -4.87 -19.82
C GLU A 133 8.91 -4.03 -19.41
N ARG A 134 9.30 -4.08 -18.14
CA ARG A 134 10.35 -3.25 -17.54
C ARG A 134 10.10 -1.76 -17.78
N SER A 135 8.86 -1.35 -17.59
CA SER A 135 8.42 0.03 -17.73
C SER A 135 7.93 0.61 -16.42
N VAL A 136 7.95 1.92 -16.34
CA VAL A 136 7.40 2.69 -15.22
C VAL A 136 6.54 3.81 -15.78
N LEU A 137 5.29 3.88 -15.35
CA LEU A 137 4.41 5.03 -15.53
C LEU A 137 4.43 5.85 -14.26
N TRP A 138 4.79 7.13 -14.36
CA TRP A 138 4.96 8.03 -13.23
C TRP A 138 4.11 9.28 -13.41
N VAL A 139 3.40 9.70 -12.36
CA VAL A 139 2.67 10.96 -12.31
C VAL A 139 3.14 11.78 -11.11
N SER A 140 3.55 13.02 -11.37
CA SER A 140 4.04 13.95 -10.35
C SER A 140 2.91 14.79 -9.77
N ASN A 141 2.93 14.98 -8.43
CA ASN A 141 2.03 15.90 -7.71
C ASN A 141 0.54 15.71 -8.01
N GLU A 142 0.12 14.49 -8.28
CA GLU A 142 -1.29 14.14 -8.59
C GLU A 142 -1.87 14.89 -9.81
N ASN A 143 -1.02 15.29 -10.73
CA ASN A 143 -1.42 15.97 -11.97
C ASN A 143 -1.74 14.93 -13.07
N PHE A 144 -2.70 14.06 -12.81
CA PHE A 144 -3.06 12.93 -13.68
C PHE A 144 -3.61 13.35 -15.06
N GLU A 145 -3.94 14.63 -15.26
CA GLU A 145 -4.49 15.16 -16.49
C GLU A 145 -3.53 16.13 -17.20
N ASP A 146 -2.34 16.33 -16.63
CA ASP A 146 -1.31 17.20 -17.20
C ASP A 146 -0.21 16.33 -17.81
N GLU A 147 -0.19 16.28 -19.15
CA GLU A 147 0.81 15.51 -19.89
C GLU A 147 2.27 15.88 -19.54
N THR A 148 2.52 17.09 -19.07
CA THR A 148 3.85 17.54 -18.64
C THR A 148 4.26 16.99 -17.28
N ALA A 149 3.32 16.43 -16.53
CA ALA A 149 3.55 15.81 -15.23
C ALA A 149 3.55 14.27 -15.30
N ILE A 150 3.35 13.70 -16.49
CA ILE A 150 3.28 12.26 -16.75
C ILE A 150 4.54 11.83 -17.47
N PHE A 151 5.19 10.81 -16.95
CA PHE A 151 6.46 10.30 -17.48
C PHE A 151 6.40 8.79 -17.66
N GLU A 152 6.89 8.32 -18.79
CA GLU A 152 7.09 6.90 -19.08
C GLU A 152 8.57 6.60 -19.18
N PHE A 153 9.02 5.58 -18.46
CA PHE A 153 10.40 5.13 -18.47
C PHE A 153 10.47 3.66 -18.88
N ARG A 154 11.52 3.30 -19.58
CA ARG A 154 11.88 1.89 -19.83
C ARG A 154 13.26 1.61 -19.28
N VAL A 155 13.35 0.54 -18.51
CA VAL A 155 14.65 0.04 -18.00
C VAL A 155 15.29 -0.79 -19.09
N LYS A 156 16.53 -0.44 -19.44
CA LYS A 156 17.34 -1.16 -20.45
C LYS A 156 17.96 -2.42 -19.87
#